data_cbf405c2af4e11e976a51d3f2c8113de
#
_entry.id   cbf405c2af4e11e976a51d3f2c8113de
#
_cell.length_a   1.000
_cell.length_b   1.000
_cell.length_c   1.000
_cell.angle_alpha   90.00
_cell.angle_beta   90.00
_cell.angle_gamma   90.00
#
_symmetry.space_group_name_H-M   'P 1'
#
loop_
_entity.id
_entity.type
_entity.pdbx_description
1 polymer ?
#
loop_
_entity_poly.entity_id
_entity_poly.type
_entity_poly.pdbx_seq_one_letter_code
_entity_poly.pdbx_strand_id
1 'polypeptide(L)'
;MSGQQPPSTTSSGSAPLVVILAFDYGTRRIGVACGNTMTRMPQALCTLECRQQQIPWSDIERLLRDYLPGQLVVGLPYNDDGTPTGMTAAAQAFAAALAERSKLPVAMVDERHSSREAERELAYLRRSGVKTKRVTHADVDMTAAKVVLERWFSQRE
;
A
#
# COMPACT_ATOMS: atom_id res chain seq x y z
N MET A 1 -30.28 9.00 -31.79
CA MET A 1 -29.85 8.98 -31.58
C MET A 1 -29.15 8.63 -31.26
N SER A 2 -28.90 8.60 -31.19
CA SER A 2 -28.35 8.35 -31.04
C SER A 2 -27.47 7.92 -30.43
N GLY A 3 -27.31 7.78 -29.95
CA GLY A 3 -26.72 7.32 -29.13
C GLY A 3 -25.39 7.09 -29.28
N GLN A 4 -24.87 7.43 -29.19
CA GLN A 4 -23.71 7.33 -29.38
C GLN A 4 -22.93 6.80 -28.46
N GLN A 5 -22.39 6.10 -28.42
CA GLN A 5 -21.65 5.54 -27.67
C GLN A 5 -20.43 6.02 -27.62
N PRO A 6 -19.87 6.05 -26.60
CA PRO A 6 -18.63 6.54 -26.36
C PRO A 6 -17.66 5.73 -26.95
N PRO A 7 -16.85 6.26 -27.33
CA PRO A 7 -15.86 5.66 -27.98
C PRO A 7 -15.12 4.80 -27.18
N SER A 8 -15.32 4.78 -26.44
CA SER A 8 -14.67 4.10 -25.68
C SER A 8 -14.18 3.09 -26.12
N THR A 9 -14.51 2.90 -26.56
CA THR A 9 -14.18 2.01 -26.94
C THR A 9 -13.09 1.80 -27.15
N THR A 10 -12.77 2.19 -27.03
CA THR A 10 -11.81 2.15 -27.21
C THR A 10 -11.12 1.43 -27.09
N SER A 11 -11.35 1.10 -27.04
CA SER A 11 -10.82 0.54 -27.04
C SER A 11 -9.81 -0.10 -27.14
N SER A 12 -9.39 -0.32 -27.57
CA SER A 12 -8.25 -0.88 -27.64
C SER A 12 -7.93 -1.71 -26.60
N GLY A 13 -8.70 -2.10 -25.85
CA GLY A 13 -8.36 -2.96 -24.80
C GLY A 13 -7.58 -2.36 -23.70
N SER A 14 -7.41 -1.10 -23.66
CA SER A 14 -6.70 -0.59 -22.53
C SER A 14 -7.64 -0.50 -21.37
N ALA A 15 -7.21 -1.02 -20.25
CA ALA A 15 -7.97 -0.92 -19.02
C ALA A 15 -7.92 0.49 -18.49
N PRO A 16 -8.93 0.93 -17.75
CA PRO A 16 -8.89 2.24 -17.15
C PRO A 16 -7.77 2.32 -16.13
N LEU A 17 -7.23 3.51 -15.93
CA LEU A 17 -6.23 3.73 -14.92
C LEU A 17 -6.88 3.61 -13.54
N VAL A 18 -6.29 2.78 -12.70
CA VAL A 18 -6.75 2.60 -11.32
C VAL A 18 -5.62 2.95 -10.39
N VAL A 19 -5.89 3.84 -9.45
CA VAL A 19 -4.94 4.19 -8.40
C VAL A 19 -5.08 3.17 -7.28
N ILE A 20 -3.95 2.74 -6.74
CA ILE A 20 -3.90 1.75 -5.68
C ILE A 20 -3.20 2.36 -4.48
N LEU A 21 -3.77 2.20 -3.30
CA LEU A 21 -3.09 2.54 -2.06
C LEU A 21 -2.78 1.24 -1.31
N ALA A 22 -1.56 1.13 -0.84
CA ALA A 22 -1.11 -0.01 -0.05
C ALA A 22 -0.79 0.43 1.36
N PHE A 23 -1.09 -0.42 2.32
CA PHE A 23 -0.93 -0.13 3.73
C PHE A 23 -0.11 -1.22 4.40
N ASP A 24 0.88 -0.79 5.18
CA ASP A 24 1.64 -1.68 6.04
C ASP A 24 1.18 -1.38 7.47
N TYR A 25 0.30 -2.23 8.00
CA TYR A 25 -0.35 -1.96 9.28
C TYR A 25 0.57 -2.23 10.47
N GLY A 26 0.65 -1.27 11.38
CA GLY A 26 1.31 -1.45 12.67
C GLY A 26 0.47 -0.81 13.76
N THR A 27 0.76 -1.15 15.02
CA THR A 27 -0.01 -0.60 16.13
C THR A 27 0.34 0.85 16.41
N ARG A 28 1.55 1.26 16.06
CA ARG A 28 1.98 2.64 16.29
C ARG A 28 1.94 3.49 15.04
N ARG A 29 2.19 2.89 13.91
CA ARG A 29 2.26 3.61 12.65
C ARG A 29 1.79 2.72 11.53
N ILE A 30 1.20 3.34 10.52
CA ILE A 30 0.78 2.65 9.31
C ILE A 30 1.51 3.30 8.14
N GLY A 31 2.33 2.54 7.45
CA GLY A 31 2.99 3.02 6.25
C GLY A 31 2.04 2.97 5.07
N VAL A 32 2.14 3.94 4.18
CA VAL A 32 1.27 4.02 3.02
C VAL A 32 2.10 4.23 1.77
N ALA A 33 1.76 3.51 0.72
CA ALA A 33 2.37 3.68 -0.59
C ALA A 33 1.27 3.79 -1.63
N CYS A 34 1.59 4.37 -2.77
CA CYS A 34 0.61 4.47 -3.84
C CYS A 34 1.23 4.10 -5.18
N GLY A 35 0.39 3.72 -6.10
CA GLY A 35 0.78 3.39 -7.46
C GLY A 35 -0.45 3.37 -8.33
N ASN A 36 -0.27 3.01 -9.59
CA ASN A 36 -1.41 2.88 -10.48
C ASN A 36 -1.17 1.78 -11.49
N THR A 37 -2.23 1.37 -12.14
CA THR A 37 -2.18 0.22 -13.05
C THR A 37 -1.46 0.52 -14.34
N MET A 38 -1.26 1.79 -14.67
CA MET A 38 -0.61 2.15 -15.92
C MET A 38 0.91 2.06 -15.79
N THR A 39 1.50 2.72 -14.80
CA THR A 39 2.93 2.71 -14.63
C THR A 39 3.42 1.51 -13.84
N ARG A 40 2.59 0.99 -12.94
CA ARG A 40 2.93 -0.11 -12.04
C ARG A 40 4.20 0.19 -11.24
N MET A 41 4.39 1.46 -10.92
CA MET A 41 5.57 1.93 -10.18
C MET A 41 5.13 2.41 -8.80
N PRO A 42 5.33 1.62 -7.76
CA PRO A 42 4.93 2.04 -6.43
C PRO A 42 5.84 3.14 -5.89
N GLN A 43 5.25 4.01 -5.10
CA GLN A 43 5.99 5.08 -4.44
C GLN A 43 5.57 5.13 -2.99
N ALA A 44 6.54 5.29 -2.10
CA ALA A 44 6.25 5.52 -0.70
C ALA A 44 5.55 6.87 -0.58
N LEU A 45 4.45 6.91 0.17
CA LEU A 45 3.63 8.10 0.23
C LEU A 45 3.73 8.80 1.57
N CYS A 46 3.42 8.13 2.65
CA CYS A 46 3.44 8.75 3.96
C CYS A 46 3.36 7.69 5.04
N THR A 47 3.48 8.12 6.29
CA THR A 47 3.30 7.28 7.45
C THR A 47 2.26 7.95 8.34
N LEU A 48 1.25 7.19 8.75
CA LEU A 48 0.20 7.67 9.63
C LEU A 48 0.48 7.22 11.03
N GLU A 49 0.29 8.12 11.99
CA GLU A 49 0.52 7.77 13.40
C GLU A 49 -0.76 7.29 14.03
N CYS A 50 -0.66 6.18 14.77
CA CYS A 50 -1.80 5.61 15.48
C CYS A 50 -1.73 6.05 16.93
N ARG A 51 -2.38 7.15 17.26
CA ARG A 51 -2.34 7.67 18.62
C ARG A 51 -3.12 6.75 19.52
N GLN A 52 -2.49 6.37 20.64
CA GLN A 52 -3.08 5.45 21.61
C GLN A 52 -3.50 4.14 20.93
N GLN A 53 -2.73 3.74 19.93
CA GLN A 53 -2.94 2.49 19.20
C GLN A 53 -4.28 2.44 18.48
N GLN A 54 -4.86 3.60 18.20
CA GLN A 54 -6.12 3.67 17.45
C GLN A 54 -5.84 3.95 15.99
N ILE A 55 -6.64 3.32 15.13
CA ILE A 55 -6.47 3.52 13.70
C ILE A 55 -6.89 4.94 13.33
N PRO A 56 -6.02 5.68 12.61
CA PRO A 56 -6.32 7.08 12.28
C PRO A 56 -7.27 7.16 11.08
N TRP A 57 -8.53 6.82 11.31
CA TRP A 57 -9.50 6.75 10.21
C TRP A 57 -9.69 8.07 9.48
N SER A 58 -9.62 9.20 10.20
CA SER A 58 -9.79 10.48 9.51
C SER A 58 -8.66 10.74 8.52
N ASP A 59 -7.43 10.36 8.87
CA ASP A 59 -6.31 10.50 7.95
C ASP A 59 -6.45 9.56 6.76
N ILE A 60 -6.91 8.34 7.02
CA ILE A 60 -7.11 7.37 5.94
C ILE A 60 -8.20 7.86 5.00
N GLU A 61 -9.30 8.38 5.54
CA GLU A 61 -10.38 8.87 4.71
C GLU A 61 -9.94 10.06 3.87
N ARG A 62 -9.05 10.89 4.40
CA ARG A 62 -8.50 12.00 3.62
C ARG A 62 -7.70 11.46 2.44
N LEU A 63 -6.89 10.43 2.66
CA LEU A 63 -6.13 9.82 1.56
C LEU A 63 -7.06 9.24 0.50
N LEU A 64 -8.15 8.61 0.94
CA LEU A 64 -9.12 8.07 -0.01
C LEU A 64 -9.76 9.17 -0.86
N ARG A 65 -10.04 10.31 -0.25
CA ARG A 65 -10.61 11.44 -0.99
C ARG A 65 -9.59 12.07 -1.94
N ASP A 66 -8.34 12.17 -1.48
CA ASP A 66 -7.32 12.86 -2.27
C ASP A 66 -6.84 12.02 -3.44
N TYR A 67 -6.72 10.73 -3.28
CA TYR A 67 -6.14 9.87 -4.30
C TYR A 67 -7.18 9.06 -5.08
N LEU A 68 -8.40 8.97 -4.60
CA LEU A 68 -9.50 8.28 -5.26
C LEU A 68 -9.08 6.90 -5.78
N PRO A 69 -8.58 6.04 -4.89
CA PRO A 69 -8.12 4.73 -5.34
C PRO A 69 -9.30 3.85 -5.72
N GLY A 70 -9.06 2.92 -6.62
CA GLY A 70 -10.03 1.90 -6.98
C GLY A 70 -9.69 0.54 -6.39
N GLN A 71 -8.53 0.43 -5.77
CA GLN A 71 -8.06 -0.82 -5.16
C GLN A 71 -7.22 -0.49 -3.96
N LEU A 72 -7.40 -1.24 -2.88
CA LEU A 72 -6.57 -1.11 -1.69
C LEU A 72 -5.85 -2.43 -1.44
N VAL A 73 -4.66 -2.34 -0.86
CA VAL A 73 -3.82 -3.50 -0.57
C VAL A 73 -3.33 -3.38 0.86
N VAL A 74 -3.37 -4.48 1.60
CA VAL A 74 -2.87 -4.51 2.98
C VAL A 74 -1.85 -5.64 3.10
N GLY A 75 -0.69 -5.32 3.65
CA GLY A 75 0.32 -6.33 3.90
C GLY A 75 0.00 -7.14 5.13
N LEU A 76 0.16 -8.45 5.05
CA LEU A 76 -0.05 -9.35 6.18
C LEU A 76 1.31 -9.84 6.68
N PRO A 77 1.65 -9.54 7.92
CA PRO A 77 2.92 -10.02 8.47
C PRO A 77 2.82 -11.49 8.85
N TYR A 78 3.86 -12.23 8.50
CA TYR A 78 4.00 -13.64 8.88
C TYR A 78 5.44 -13.87 9.32
N ASN A 79 5.66 -14.93 10.08
CA ASN A 79 7.02 -15.37 10.38
C ASN A 79 7.67 -15.91 9.11
N ASP A 80 8.99 -16.02 9.13
CA ASP A 80 9.74 -16.50 7.95
C ASP A 80 9.29 -17.88 7.51
N ASP A 81 8.82 -18.70 8.44
CA ASP A 81 8.36 -20.05 8.11
C ASP A 81 6.89 -20.08 7.67
N GLY A 82 6.25 -18.94 7.56
CA GLY A 82 4.87 -18.86 7.11
C GLY A 82 3.83 -18.93 8.20
N THR A 83 4.24 -19.07 9.46
CA THR A 83 3.27 -19.10 10.55
C THR A 83 2.83 -17.70 10.93
N PRO A 84 1.60 -17.52 11.43
CA PRO A 84 1.11 -16.19 11.80
C PRO A 84 1.89 -15.59 12.96
N THR A 85 1.99 -14.28 12.97
CA THR A 85 2.55 -13.53 14.10
C THR A 85 1.39 -12.97 14.91
N GLY A 86 1.72 -12.31 16.02
CA GLY A 86 0.70 -11.62 16.78
C GLY A 86 0.03 -10.50 16.01
N MET A 87 0.68 -9.99 14.97
CA MET A 87 0.14 -8.91 14.17
C MET A 87 -0.68 -9.38 12.97
N THR A 88 -0.63 -10.66 12.63
CA THR A 88 -1.33 -11.15 11.45
C THR A 88 -2.83 -10.94 11.58
N ALA A 89 -3.40 -11.34 12.71
CA ALA A 89 -4.83 -11.18 12.94
C ALA A 89 -5.22 -9.69 12.99
N ALA A 90 -4.37 -8.86 13.59
CA ALA A 90 -4.66 -7.43 13.67
C ALA A 90 -4.67 -6.80 12.27
N ALA A 91 -3.73 -7.20 11.41
CA ALA A 91 -3.70 -6.69 10.04
C ALA A 91 -4.91 -7.17 9.25
N GLN A 92 -5.35 -8.41 9.47
CA GLN A 92 -6.56 -8.92 8.82
C GLN A 92 -7.79 -8.14 9.28
N ALA A 93 -7.87 -7.82 10.57
CA ALA A 93 -8.98 -7.03 11.08
C ALA A 93 -8.96 -5.61 10.50
N PHE A 94 -7.78 -5.03 10.37
CA PHE A 94 -7.64 -3.72 9.75
C PHE A 94 -8.12 -3.77 8.30
N ALA A 95 -7.72 -4.81 7.55
CA ALA A 95 -8.14 -4.94 6.16
C ALA A 95 -9.66 -5.06 6.04
N ALA A 96 -10.29 -5.82 6.94
CA ALA A 96 -11.74 -5.96 6.92
C ALA A 96 -12.44 -4.64 7.22
N ALA A 97 -11.94 -3.91 8.22
CA ALA A 97 -12.53 -2.61 8.56
C ALA A 97 -12.33 -1.61 7.42
N LEU A 98 -11.17 -1.66 6.78
CA LEU A 98 -10.87 -0.78 5.65
C LEU A 98 -11.81 -1.06 4.48
N ALA A 99 -12.06 -2.33 4.19
CA ALA A 99 -12.99 -2.70 3.12
C ALA A 99 -14.39 -2.18 3.43
N GLU A 100 -14.81 -2.33 4.66
CA GLU A 100 -16.16 -1.91 5.02
C GLU A 100 -16.32 -0.40 4.97
N ARG A 101 -15.34 0.33 5.48
CA ARG A 101 -15.42 1.79 5.51
C ARG A 101 -15.25 2.42 4.14
N SER A 102 -14.37 1.86 3.31
CA SER A 102 -14.07 2.46 2.02
C SER A 102 -15.03 2.02 0.93
N LYS A 103 -15.65 0.85 1.11
CA LYS A 103 -16.47 0.22 0.07
C LYS A 103 -15.66 -0.13 -1.17
N LEU A 104 -14.36 -0.28 -1.00
CA LEU A 104 -13.44 -0.62 -2.09
C LEU A 104 -12.91 -2.03 -1.90
N PRO A 105 -12.48 -2.69 -2.97
CA PRO A 105 -11.85 -4.00 -2.82
C PRO A 105 -10.51 -3.87 -2.09
N VAL A 106 -10.26 -4.78 -1.18
CA VAL A 106 -9.02 -4.82 -0.42
C VAL A 106 -8.37 -6.18 -0.65
N ALA A 107 -7.17 -6.17 -1.19
CA ALA A 107 -6.39 -7.38 -1.38
C ALA A 107 -5.36 -7.47 -0.26
N MET A 108 -4.99 -8.69 0.10
CA MET A 108 -3.99 -8.91 1.14
C MET A 108 -2.77 -9.58 0.53
N VAL A 109 -1.61 -9.13 0.95
CA VAL A 109 -0.34 -9.62 0.42
C VAL A 109 0.56 -10.03 1.57
N ASP A 110 1.18 -11.20 1.45
CA ASP A 110 2.14 -11.67 2.43
C ASP A 110 3.35 -10.74 2.39
N GLU A 111 3.67 -10.13 3.54
CA GLU A 111 4.79 -9.19 3.59
C GLU A 111 6.00 -9.72 4.31
N ARG A 112 6.18 -11.05 4.33
CA ARG A 112 7.39 -11.60 4.92
C ARG A 112 8.61 -10.93 4.32
N HIS A 113 9.54 -10.55 5.17
CA HIS A 113 10.80 -9.91 4.77
C HIS A 113 10.66 -8.51 4.20
N SER A 114 9.44 -7.93 4.16
CA SER A 114 9.29 -6.60 3.55
C SER A 114 10.05 -5.53 4.31
N SER A 115 10.08 -5.60 5.65
CA SER A 115 10.84 -4.62 6.43
C SER A 115 12.33 -4.74 6.15
N ARG A 116 12.82 -5.98 6.02
CA ARG A 116 14.22 -6.20 5.70
C ARG A 116 14.57 -5.67 4.31
N GLU A 117 13.68 -5.88 3.36
CA GLU A 117 13.87 -5.34 2.02
C GLU A 117 13.85 -3.82 2.03
N ALA A 118 12.95 -3.23 2.82
CA ALA A 118 12.86 -1.78 2.94
C ALA A 118 14.15 -1.20 3.52
N GLU A 119 14.70 -1.87 4.53
CA GLU A 119 15.94 -1.40 5.13
C GLU A 119 17.10 -1.49 4.16
N ARG A 120 17.15 -2.55 3.36
CA ARG A 120 18.19 -2.67 2.35
C ARG A 120 18.07 -1.58 1.29
N GLU A 121 16.87 -1.28 0.85
CA GLU A 121 16.66 -0.25 -0.14
C GLU A 121 17.09 1.11 0.38
N LEU A 122 16.73 1.44 1.62
CA LEU A 122 17.10 2.71 2.20
C LEU A 122 18.61 2.80 2.42
N ALA A 123 19.24 1.69 2.82
CA ALA A 123 20.68 1.67 2.99
C ALA A 123 21.37 1.90 1.65
N TYR A 124 20.87 1.30 0.59
CA TYR A 124 21.42 1.52 -0.74
C TYR A 124 21.30 2.99 -1.16
N LEU A 125 20.14 3.59 -0.93
CA LEU A 125 19.91 4.99 -1.30
C LEU A 125 20.85 5.91 -0.53
N ARG A 126 21.13 5.61 0.73
CA ARG A 126 22.08 6.42 1.50
C ARG A 126 23.48 6.28 0.95
N ARG A 127 23.91 5.07 0.64
CA ARG A 127 25.26 4.85 0.11
C ARG A 127 25.46 5.49 -1.24
N SER A 128 24.42 5.56 -2.04
CA SER A 128 24.52 6.17 -3.36
C SER A 128 24.32 7.69 -3.34
N GLY A 129 24.12 8.27 -2.16
CA GLY A 129 24.00 9.73 -2.05
C GLY A 129 22.63 10.26 -2.38
N VAL A 130 21.68 9.40 -2.68
CA VAL A 130 20.33 9.86 -3.02
C VAL A 130 19.59 10.33 -1.76
N LYS A 131 19.80 9.63 -0.64
CA LYS A 131 19.19 10.01 0.63
C LYS A 131 20.29 10.35 1.61
N THR A 132 20.34 11.61 2.04
CA THR A 132 21.37 12.08 2.94
C THR A 132 20.92 12.13 4.38
N LYS A 133 19.62 12.07 4.64
CA LYS A 133 19.10 12.13 5.99
C LYS A 133 19.18 10.77 6.65
N ARG A 134 19.19 10.80 7.97
CA ARG A 134 19.15 9.56 8.74
C ARG A 134 17.85 8.83 8.47
N VAL A 135 17.94 7.50 8.33
CA VAL A 135 16.76 6.66 8.12
C VAL A 135 15.97 6.62 9.43
N THR A 136 14.66 6.88 9.34
CA THR A 136 13.78 6.87 10.50
C THR A 136 12.84 5.68 10.43
N HIS A 137 12.12 5.42 11.55
CA HIS A 137 11.09 4.38 11.54
C HIS A 137 9.99 4.69 10.53
N ALA A 138 9.65 5.97 10.38
CA ALA A 138 8.64 6.35 9.38
C ALA A 138 9.11 6.03 7.97
N ASP A 139 10.40 6.22 7.68
CA ASP A 139 10.94 5.87 6.38
C ASP A 139 10.83 4.37 6.12
N VAL A 140 11.10 3.54 7.12
CA VAL A 140 11.02 2.11 6.97
C VAL A 140 9.57 1.69 6.74
N ASP A 141 8.62 2.28 7.48
CA ASP A 141 7.21 1.94 7.35
C ASP A 141 6.68 2.27 5.96
N MET A 142 7.03 3.44 5.43
CA MET A 142 6.60 3.83 4.08
C MET A 142 7.21 2.91 3.03
N THR A 143 8.48 2.57 3.21
CA THR A 143 9.18 1.73 2.24
C THR A 143 8.67 0.30 2.30
N ALA A 144 8.28 -0.17 3.49
CA ALA A 144 7.67 -1.49 3.63
C ALA A 144 6.35 -1.54 2.88
N ALA A 145 5.54 -0.47 2.96
CA ALA A 145 4.28 -0.40 2.20
C ALA A 145 4.55 -0.41 0.70
N LYS A 146 5.62 0.26 0.27
CA LYS A 146 6.01 0.25 -1.14
C LYS A 146 6.35 -1.17 -1.59
N VAL A 147 7.08 -1.92 -0.77
CA VAL A 147 7.43 -3.30 -1.09
C VAL A 147 6.17 -4.17 -1.18
N VAL A 148 5.21 -3.95 -0.28
CA VAL A 148 3.94 -4.65 -0.33
C VAL A 148 3.26 -4.42 -1.68
N LEU A 149 3.25 -3.18 -2.13
CA LEU A 149 2.61 -2.85 -3.40
C LEU A 149 3.37 -3.44 -4.58
N GLU A 150 4.71 -3.47 -4.51
CA GLU A 150 5.51 -4.12 -5.54
C GLU A 150 5.13 -5.60 -5.67
N ARG A 151 4.94 -6.26 -4.53
CA ARG A 151 4.56 -7.67 -4.54
C ARG A 151 3.18 -7.87 -5.14
N TRP A 152 2.26 -6.96 -4.84
CA TRP A 152 0.91 -7.06 -5.39
C TRP A 152 0.96 -6.94 -6.92
N PHE A 153 1.73 -5.99 -7.43
CA PHE A 153 1.88 -5.84 -8.88
C PHE A 153 2.50 -7.08 -9.50
N SER A 154 3.53 -7.65 -8.85
CA SER A 154 4.20 -8.84 -9.37
C SER A 154 3.24 -10.02 -9.48
N GLN A 155 2.35 -10.17 -8.55
CA GLN A 155 1.43 -11.29 -8.54
C GLN A 155 0.36 -11.18 -9.61
N ARG A 156 0.24 -10.03 -10.24
CA ARG A 156 -0.82 -9.80 -11.22
C ARG A 156 -0.29 -9.71 -12.64
N GLU A 157 0.92 -10.12 -12.89
CA GLU A 157 1.46 -10.10 -14.23
C GLU A 157 1.00 -11.29 -15.07
#